data_a2f09235ad5efade604e57366ccaab4b
#
_entry.id   a2f09235ad5efade604e57366ccaab4b
#
_cell.length_a   1.000
_cell.length_b   1.000
_cell.length_c   1.000
_cell.angle_alpha   90.00
_cell.angle_beta   90.00
_cell.angle_gamma   90.00
#
_symmetry.space_group_name_H-M   'P 1'
#
loop_
_entity.id
_entity.type
_entity.pdbx_description
1 polymer ?
#
loop_
_entity_poly.entity_id
_entity_poly.type
_entity_poly.pdbx_seq_one_letter_code
_entity_poly.pdbx_strand_id
1 'polypeptide(L)'
;MINTMVPIQDIDFEEEEPGEVLLASIRERGIAIPVHVDRKEDSRFQCVDGRRRLTACARLKEKNARFGRIPVLIMNDYSQAGNSFWGAKNHH
;
A
#
# COMPACT_ATOMS: atom_id res chain seq x y z
N MET A 1 3.75 -4.81 12.51
CA MET A 1 3.84 -4.22 11.16
C MET A 1 4.59 -5.17 10.24
N ILE A 2 4.13 -5.28 9.01
CA ILE A 2 4.69 -6.23 8.06
C ILE A 2 5.10 -5.50 6.80
N ASN A 3 6.36 -5.71 6.38
CA ASN A 3 6.86 -5.23 5.08
C ASN A 3 6.66 -6.30 4.04
N THR A 4 6.01 -5.94 2.92
CA THR A 4 5.79 -6.89 1.83
C THR A 4 5.51 -6.14 0.54
N MET A 5 5.33 -6.88 -0.54
CA MET A 5 4.93 -6.33 -1.84
C MET A 5 3.52 -6.79 -2.15
N VAL A 6 2.67 -5.88 -2.60
CA VAL A 6 1.30 -6.25 -3.00
C VAL A 6 0.98 -5.62 -4.35
N PRO A 7 0.07 -6.23 -5.12
CA PRO A 7 -0.39 -5.61 -6.37
C PRO A 7 -1.13 -4.31 -6.09
N ILE A 8 -0.88 -3.30 -6.91
CA ILE A 8 -1.51 -2.00 -6.71
C ILE A 8 -3.04 -2.10 -6.78
N GLN A 9 -3.55 -3.03 -7.58
CA GLN A 9 -5.00 -3.20 -7.71
C GLN A 9 -5.65 -3.69 -6.42
N ASP A 10 -4.88 -4.20 -5.48
CA ASP A 10 -5.41 -4.64 -4.19
C ASP A 10 -5.44 -3.51 -3.17
N ILE A 11 -4.95 -2.33 -3.52
CA ILE A 11 -4.89 -1.18 -2.61
C ILE A 11 -5.95 -0.16 -2.99
N ASP A 12 -6.82 0.16 -2.03
CA ASP A 12 -7.81 1.22 -2.24
C ASP A 12 -7.18 2.54 -1.80
N PHE A 13 -7.23 3.53 -2.68
CA PHE A 13 -6.68 4.85 -2.39
C PHE A 13 -7.37 5.89 -3.28
N GLU A 14 -7.36 7.13 -2.79
CA GLU A 14 -7.83 8.25 -3.59
C GLU A 14 -6.64 8.81 -4.37
N GLU A 15 -6.87 9.12 -5.64
CA GLU A 15 -5.83 9.70 -6.46
C GLU A 15 -5.45 11.09 -5.96
N GLU A 16 -4.16 11.36 -5.95
CA GLU A 16 -3.64 12.65 -5.58
C GLU A 16 -2.47 12.97 -6.49
N GLU A 17 -2.51 14.15 -7.12
CA GLU A 17 -1.50 14.52 -8.12
C GLU A 17 -0.09 14.42 -7.54
N PRO A 18 0.78 13.59 -8.13
CA PRO A 18 2.13 13.42 -7.60
C PRO A 18 3.08 14.56 -7.94
N GLY A 19 2.83 15.26 -9.05
CA GLY A 19 3.78 16.24 -9.53
C GLY A 19 4.89 15.60 -10.33
N GLU A 20 5.55 16.41 -11.15
CA GLU A 20 6.54 15.88 -12.07
C GLU A 20 7.81 15.38 -11.39
N VAL A 21 8.21 16.03 -10.31
CA VAL A 21 9.43 15.63 -9.59
C VAL A 21 9.26 14.26 -8.97
N LEU A 22 8.15 14.03 -8.28
CA LEU A 22 7.89 12.73 -7.66
C LEU A 22 7.72 11.65 -8.71
N LEU A 23 6.97 11.97 -9.78
CA LEU A 23 6.74 11.01 -10.85
C LEU A 23 8.05 10.57 -11.48
N ALA A 24 8.95 11.52 -11.77
CA ALA A 24 10.24 11.22 -12.35
C ALA A 24 11.11 10.40 -11.40
N SER A 25 11.08 10.73 -10.13
CA SER A 25 11.85 10.01 -9.12
C SER A 25 11.42 8.55 -9.04
N ILE A 26 10.11 8.30 -9.01
CA ILE A 26 9.59 6.94 -8.92
C ILE A 26 9.88 6.18 -10.21
N ARG A 27 9.77 6.85 -11.36
CA ARG A 27 10.08 6.21 -12.63
C ARG A 27 11.52 5.71 -12.68
N GLU A 28 12.46 6.46 -12.11
CA GLU A 28 13.86 6.10 -12.15
C GLU A 28 14.26 5.11 -11.04
N ARG A 29 13.72 5.30 -9.83
CA ARG A 29 14.21 4.59 -8.65
C ARG A 29 13.19 3.66 -8.00
N GLY A 30 11.93 3.73 -8.41
CA GLY A 30 10.87 3.03 -7.73
C GLY A 30 10.51 3.73 -6.43
N ILE A 31 9.76 3.03 -5.59
CA ILE A 31 9.36 3.56 -4.29
C ILE A 31 10.43 3.16 -3.26
N ALA A 32 11.09 4.17 -2.69
CA ALA A 32 12.15 3.93 -1.70
C ALA A 32 11.57 3.69 -0.31
N ILE A 33 10.49 4.38 0.05
CA ILE A 33 9.85 4.25 1.35
C ILE A 33 8.51 3.55 1.16
N PRO A 34 8.26 2.43 1.86
CA PRO A 34 7.01 1.70 1.65
C PRO A 34 5.78 2.56 1.91
N VAL A 35 4.74 2.30 1.13
CA VAL A 35 3.44 2.93 1.32
C VAL A 35 2.79 2.31 2.56
N HIS A 36 2.21 3.14 3.43
CA HIS A 36 1.55 2.64 4.63
C HIS A 36 0.11 2.26 4.30
N VAL A 37 -0.27 1.04 4.64
CA VAL A 37 -1.61 0.54 4.38
C VAL A 37 -2.16 -0.19 5.60
N ASP A 38 -3.48 -0.27 5.68
CA ASP A 38 -4.16 -1.11 6.63
C ASP A 38 -4.80 -2.27 5.89
N ARG A 39 -4.75 -3.46 6.47
CA ARG A 39 -5.42 -4.62 5.93
C ARG A 39 -6.92 -4.51 6.19
N LYS A 40 -7.72 -4.76 5.16
CA LYS A 40 -9.17 -4.73 5.27
C LYS A 40 -9.70 -6.15 5.37
N GLU A 41 -10.99 -6.28 5.74
CA GLU A 41 -11.58 -7.59 5.96
C GLU A 41 -11.73 -8.42 4.68
N ASP A 42 -11.81 -7.74 3.54
CA ASP A 42 -12.03 -8.41 2.25
C ASP A 42 -10.73 -8.77 1.55
N SER A 43 -9.63 -8.83 2.27
CA SER A 43 -8.30 -9.13 1.75
C SER A 43 -7.72 -7.99 0.90
N ARG A 44 -8.36 -6.85 0.90
CA ARG A 44 -7.82 -5.66 0.25
C ARG A 44 -7.09 -4.80 1.27
N PHE A 45 -6.46 -3.75 0.79
CA PHE A 45 -5.71 -2.83 1.63
C PHE A 45 -6.25 -1.41 1.45
N GLN A 46 -6.25 -0.65 2.52
CA GLN A 46 -6.60 0.75 2.48
C GLN A 46 -5.34 1.59 2.67
N CYS A 47 -5.07 2.50 1.76
CA CYS A 47 -3.91 3.38 1.89
C CYS A 47 -4.09 4.31 3.09
N VAL A 48 -3.09 4.34 3.96
CA VAL A 48 -3.04 5.26 5.09
C VAL A 48 -2.17 6.45 4.74
N ASP A 49 -1.03 6.20 4.09
CA ASP A 49 -0.11 7.25 3.67
C ASP A 49 0.62 6.81 2.41
N GLY A 50 0.68 7.70 1.43
CA GLY A 50 1.38 7.44 0.18
C GLY A 50 0.52 7.53 -1.06
N ARG A 51 -0.61 8.26 -1.00
CA ARG A 51 -1.52 8.36 -2.15
C ARG A 51 -0.83 8.93 -3.39
N ARG A 52 0.05 9.92 -3.22
CA ARG A 52 0.75 10.49 -4.37
C ARG A 52 1.67 9.48 -5.01
N ARG A 53 2.36 8.68 -4.21
CA ARG A 53 3.24 7.63 -4.73
C ARG A 53 2.42 6.54 -5.45
N LEU A 54 1.28 6.19 -4.89
CA LEU A 54 0.40 5.22 -5.55
C LEU A 54 -0.14 5.74 -6.87
N THR A 55 -0.53 7.02 -6.90
CA THR A 55 -1.00 7.63 -8.14
C THR A 55 0.09 7.60 -9.21
N ALA A 56 1.33 7.92 -8.82
CA ALA A 56 2.45 7.87 -9.75
C ALA A 56 2.64 6.46 -10.30
N CYS A 57 2.62 5.46 -9.43
CA CYS A 57 2.78 4.07 -9.86
C CYS A 57 1.64 3.62 -10.78
N ALA A 58 0.41 4.04 -10.50
CA ALA A 58 -0.71 3.70 -11.34
C ALA A 58 -0.55 4.23 -12.77
N ARG A 59 0.01 5.43 -12.89
CA ARG A 59 0.28 6.01 -14.21
C ARG A 59 1.44 5.31 -14.91
N LEU A 60 2.50 5.02 -14.17
CA LEU A 60 3.69 4.39 -14.76
C LEU A 60 3.46 2.93 -15.13
N LYS A 61 2.57 2.27 -14.42
CA LYS A 61 2.25 0.87 -14.66
C LYS A 61 1.75 0.62 -16.08
N GLU A 62 1.10 1.62 -16.67
CA GLU A 62 0.56 1.47 -18.02
C GLU A 62 1.67 1.23 -19.05
N LYS A 63 2.88 1.70 -18.77
CA LYS A 63 4.01 1.51 -19.66
C LYS A 63 5.01 0.48 -19.17
N ASN A 64 5.00 0.19 -17.87
CA ASN A 64 5.94 -0.75 -17.29
C ASN A 64 5.28 -1.49 -16.14
N ALA A 65 5.01 -2.77 -16.35
CA ALA A 65 4.26 -3.58 -15.39
C ALA A 65 4.94 -3.69 -14.02
N ARG A 66 6.24 -3.43 -13.94
CA ARG A 66 6.93 -3.51 -12.65
C ARG A 66 6.35 -2.54 -11.61
N PHE A 67 5.75 -1.44 -12.07
CA PHE A 67 5.14 -0.47 -11.16
C PHE A 67 3.80 -0.92 -10.61
N GLY A 68 3.32 -2.07 -11.03
CA GLY A 68 2.10 -2.65 -10.48
C GLY A 68 2.29 -3.37 -9.15
N ARG A 69 3.53 -3.56 -8.70
CA ARG A 69 3.82 -4.18 -7.41
C ARG A 69 4.37 -3.11 -6.46
N ILE A 70 3.72 -2.98 -5.31
CA ILE A 70 3.97 -1.86 -4.41
C ILE A 70 4.59 -2.36 -3.11
N PRO A 71 5.74 -1.82 -2.70
CA PRO A 71 6.26 -2.11 -1.37
C PRO A 71 5.38 -1.41 -0.34
N VAL A 72 4.82 -2.17 0.58
CA VAL A 72 3.92 -1.64 1.59
C VAL A 72 4.37 -2.03 2.98
N LEU A 73 4.00 -1.19 3.93
CA LEU A 73 4.10 -1.50 5.35
C LEU A 73 2.67 -1.63 5.85
N ILE A 74 2.30 -2.84 6.25
CA ILE A 74 0.95 -3.09 6.76
C ILE A 74 0.95 -2.68 8.22
N MET A 75 0.16 -1.64 8.52
CA MET A 75 0.21 -1.00 9.83
C MET A 75 -0.58 -1.76 10.88
N ASN A 76 -1.67 -2.40 10.49
CA ASN A 76 -2.48 -3.19 11.40
C ASN A 76 -2.20 -4.67 11.14
N ASP A 77 -1.89 -5.41 12.18
CA ASP A 77 -1.55 -6.81 12.04
C ASP A 77 -2.59 -7.67 12.75
N TYR A 78 -3.64 -8.02 12.02
CA TYR A 78 -4.72 -8.82 12.58
C TYR A 78 -4.28 -10.23 12.93
N SER A 79 -3.17 -10.69 12.39
CA SER A 79 -2.70 -12.03 12.69
C SER A 79 -2.26 -12.17 14.14
N GLN A 80 -1.96 -11.06 14.79
CA GLN A 80 -1.61 -11.07 16.22
C GLN A 80 -2.80 -10.80 17.11
N ALA A 81 -3.87 -10.30 16.55
CA ALA A 81 -5.07 -10.01 17.32
C ALA A 81 -5.89 -11.25 17.55
N GLY A 82 -5.80 -12.15 16.75
CA GLY A 82 -6.59 -13.32 16.89
C GLY A 82 -6.15 -14.23 17.96
N ASN A 83 -5.92 -14.21 18.14
CA ASN A 83 -5.81 -14.85 18.68
C ASN A 83 -6.27 -14.64 19.58
N SER A 84 -6.39 -14.12 19.30
CA SER A 84 -6.89 -13.45 19.82
C SER A 84 -7.85 -13.11 19.85
N PHE A 85 -7.77 -13.09 19.76
CA PHE A 85 -8.52 -12.11 19.81
C PHE A 85 -9.32 -12.13 19.84
N TRP A 86 -9.39 -12.86 20.09
CA TRP A 86 -10.07 -12.27 20.20
C TRP A 86 -10.58 -11.88 20.22
N GLY A 87 -10.35 -12.55 20.42
CA GLY A 87 -10.70 -11.71 20.49
C GLY A 87 -11.20 -11.46 20.45
N ALA A 88 -11.04 -11.95 20.76
CA ALA A 88 -11.42 -11.17 20.85
C ALA A 88 -11.86 -10.77 20.99
N LYS A 89 -11.89 -11.06 21.22
CA LYS A 89 -12.17 -10.24 21.46
C LYS A 89 -12.22 -9.49 21.52
N ASN A 90 -11.91 -10.07 21.77
CA ASN A 90 -11.81 -9.11 21.98
C ASN A 90 -11.63 -8.47 21.98
N HIS A 91 -11.50 -8.83 22.35
CA HIS A 91 -11.24 -7.91 22.53
C HIS A 91 -11.19 -7.22 22.28
N HIS A 92 -11.04 -7.64 22.18
CA HIS A 92 -10.86 -6.75 22.08
C HIS A 92 -10.92 -6.18 21.85
#